data_34c5054dfcd994ada90a59830b7fe424
#
_entry.id   34c5054dfcd994ada90a59830b7fe424
#
_cell.length_a   1.000
_cell.length_b   1.000
_cell.length_c   1.000
_cell.angle_alpha   90.00
_cell.angle_beta   90.00
_cell.angle_gamma   90.00
#
_symmetry.space_group_name_H-M   'P 1'
#
loop_
_entity.id
_entity.type
_entity.pdbx_description
1 polymer ?
#
loop_
_entity_poly.entity_id
_entity_poly.type
_entity_poly.pdbx_seq_one_letter_code
_entity_poly.pdbx_strand_id
1 'polypeptide(L)' 'IALGCIIRGETYHFELVANESGAGVTRLSLDYQIPIANAIITTENVEQAIARQTEKGTDAARVAVEMANLLDELS' A
#
# COMPACT_ATOMS: atom_id res chain seq x y z
N ILE A 1 -5.32 -6.42 0.88
CA ILE A 1 -4.56 -5.55 -0.05
C ILE A 1 -5.14 -4.15 0.01
N ALA A 2 -4.28 -3.17 0.24
CA ALA A 2 -4.66 -1.76 0.18
C ALA A 2 -4.14 -1.16 -1.12
N LEU A 3 -5.04 -0.66 -1.95
CA LEU A 3 -4.71 -0.07 -3.25
C LEU A 3 -5.06 1.41 -3.25
N GLY A 4 -4.19 2.20 -3.83
CA GLY A 4 -4.43 3.63 -3.96
C GLY A 4 -3.33 4.32 -4.74
N CYS A 5 -3.57 5.58 -5.05
CA CYS A 5 -2.59 6.40 -5.75
C CYS A 5 -2.68 7.83 -5.23
N ILE A 6 -1.56 8.33 -4.74
CA ILE A 6 -1.47 9.70 -4.22
C ILE A 6 -0.41 10.42 -5.05
N ILE A 7 -0.84 11.47 -5.72
CA ILE A 7 0.02 12.23 -6.63
C ILE A 7 0.26 13.62 -6.03
N ARG A 8 1.53 14.04 -5.98
CA ARG A 8 1.90 15.33 -5.39
C ARG A 8 1.21 16.49 -6.13
N GLY A 9 0.58 17.35 -5.34
CA GLY A 9 0.04 18.62 -5.81
C GLY A 9 0.90 19.78 -5.36
N GLU A 10 0.34 20.97 -5.36
CA GLU A 10 1.06 22.20 -4.99
C GLU A 10 1.13 22.45 -3.48
N THR A 11 0.36 21.69 -2.69
CA THR A 11 0.23 21.93 -1.26
C THR A 11 0.78 20.77 -0.43
N TYR A 12 0.91 21.02 0.86
CA TYR A 12 1.34 20.01 1.84
C TYR A 12 0.36 18.83 1.96
N HIS A 13 -0.83 18.95 1.40
CA HIS A 13 -1.86 17.91 1.48
C HIS A 13 -1.35 16.54 1.03
N PHE A 14 -0.47 16.47 0.04
CA PHE A 14 0.15 15.24 -0.43
C PHE A 14 0.85 14.48 0.72
N GLU A 15 1.71 15.20 1.48
CA GLU A 15 2.44 14.58 2.58
C GLU A 15 1.50 14.10 3.67
N LEU A 16 0.48 14.90 3.96
CA LEU A 16 -0.51 14.54 4.97
C LEU A 16 -1.24 13.26 4.60
N VAL A 17 -1.77 13.17 3.38
CA VAL A 17 -2.50 11.99 2.91
C VAL A 17 -1.58 10.77 2.84
N ALA A 18 -0.35 10.95 2.34
CA ALA A 18 0.61 9.84 2.24
C ALA A 18 0.96 9.29 3.62
N ASN A 19 1.26 10.15 4.58
CA ASN A 19 1.63 9.73 5.92
C ASN A 19 0.46 9.10 6.68
N GLU A 20 -0.72 9.70 6.60
CA GLU A 20 -1.89 9.20 7.32
C GLU A 20 -2.42 7.89 6.74
N SER A 21 -2.39 7.73 5.42
CA SER A 21 -2.81 6.48 4.81
C SER A 21 -1.86 5.34 5.18
N GLY A 22 -0.55 5.58 5.16
CA GLY A 22 0.44 4.60 5.59
C GLY A 22 0.27 4.23 7.06
N ALA A 23 0.10 5.22 7.93
CA ALA A 23 -0.14 5.00 9.35
C ALA A 23 -1.43 4.21 9.59
N GLY A 24 -2.49 4.52 8.84
CA GLY A 24 -3.77 3.81 8.94
C GLY A 24 -3.65 2.34 8.57
N VAL A 25 -2.95 2.01 7.49
CA VAL A 25 -2.71 0.63 7.08
C VAL A 25 -1.93 -0.12 8.15
N THR A 26 -0.87 0.48 8.68
CA THR A 26 -0.07 -0.13 9.75
C THR A 26 -0.92 -0.40 10.98
N ARG A 27 -1.73 0.58 11.40
CA ARG A 27 -2.58 0.45 12.57
C ARG A 27 -3.62 -0.66 12.41
N LEU A 28 -4.26 -0.75 11.25
CA LEU A 28 -5.24 -1.80 10.98
C LEU A 28 -4.59 -3.19 11.00
N SER A 29 -3.38 -3.30 10.44
CA SER A 29 -2.64 -4.56 10.47
C SER A 29 -2.38 -5.02 11.90
N LEU A 30 -1.98 -4.11 12.77
CA LEU A 30 -1.71 -4.42 14.18
C LEU A 30 -2.98 -4.71 14.95
N ASP A 31 -4.02 -3.89 14.78
CA ASP A 31 -5.28 -4.02 15.53
C ASP A 31 -5.99 -5.33 15.21
N TYR A 32 -5.98 -5.75 13.95
CA TYR A 32 -6.64 -6.98 13.52
C TYR A 32 -5.70 -8.17 13.41
N GLN A 33 -4.40 -7.98 13.70
CA GLN A 33 -3.38 -9.03 13.66
C GLN A 33 -3.37 -9.78 12.32
N ILE A 34 -3.45 -9.01 11.23
CA ILE A 34 -3.37 -9.54 9.88
C ILE A 34 -2.35 -8.75 9.08
N PRO A 35 -1.61 -9.40 8.17
CA PRO A 35 -0.75 -8.68 7.26
C PRO A 35 -1.59 -7.97 6.20
N ILE A 36 -1.17 -6.76 5.84
CA ILE A 36 -1.81 -5.99 4.78
C ILE A 36 -0.73 -5.63 3.76
N ALA A 37 -0.91 -6.10 2.52
CA ALA A 37 -0.05 -5.70 1.42
C ALA A 37 -0.43 -4.28 1.01
N ASN A 38 0.50 -3.34 1.20
CA ASN A 38 0.25 -1.93 0.92
C ASN A 38 0.75 -1.57 -0.48
N ALA A 39 -0.17 -1.31 -1.40
CA ALA A 39 0.11 -0.85 -2.74
C ALA A 39 -0.49 0.56 -2.98
N ILE A 40 -0.52 1.38 -1.94
CA ILE A 40 -0.85 2.79 -2.08
C ILE A 40 0.42 3.49 -2.58
N ILE A 41 0.45 3.78 -3.88
CA ILE A 41 1.63 4.40 -4.49
C ILE A 41 1.58 5.92 -4.31
N THR A 42 2.76 6.49 -4.05
CA THR A 42 2.92 7.94 -3.89
C THR A 42 3.93 8.42 -4.92
N THR A 43 3.51 9.33 -5.79
CA THR A 43 4.34 9.79 -6.91
C THR A 43 4.28 11.30 -7.06
N GLU A 44 5.28 11.85 -7.76
CA GLU A 44 5.35 13.28 -8.04
C GLU A 44 4.38 13.71 -9.15
N ASN A 45 4.08 12.79 -10.10
CA ASN A 45 3.24 13.10 -11.26
C ASN A 45 2.51 11.86 -11.76
N VAL A 46 1.59 12.05 -12.70
CA VAL A 46 0.76 11.00 -13.26
C VAL A 46 1.58 9.95 -14.02
N GLU A 47 2.59 10.40 -14.76
CA GLU A 47 3.44 9.50 -15.55
C GLU A 47 4.15 8.49 -14.65
N GLN A 48 4.63 8.93 -13.49
CA GLN A 48 5.25 8.02 -12.52
C GLN A 48 4.23 7.03 -11.96
N ALA A 49 3.01 7.47 -11.72
CA ALA A 49 1.94 6.60 -11.23
C ALA A 49 1.63 5.50 -12.25
N ILE A 50 1.47 5.87 -13.51
CA ILE A 50 1.20 4.92 -14.60
C ILE A 50 2.35 3.93 -14.74
N ALA A 51 3.58 4.39 -14.66
CA ALA A 51 4.76 3.54 -14.81
C ALA A 51 4.87 2.47 -13.69
N ARG A 52 4.34 2.77 -12.49
CA ARG A 52 4.50 1.90 -11.33
C ARG A 52 3.27 1.05 -10.98
N GLN A 53 2.11 1.39 -11.53
CA GLN A 53 0.84 0.79 -11.09
C GLN A 53 0.79 -0.73 -11.27
N THR A 54 1.22 -1.25 -12.41
CA THR A 54 1.14 -2.69 -12.70
C THR A 54 2.09 -3.49 -11.82
N GLU A 55 3.34 -3.04 -11.70
CA GLU A 55 4.34 -3.72 -10.87
C GLU A 55 3.93 -3.73 -9.41
N LYS A 56 3.49 -2.59 -8.88
CA LYS A 56 3.07 -2.50 -7.48
C LYS A 56 1.83 -3.33 -7.18
N GLY A 57 0.86 -3.33 -8.09
CA GLY A 57 -0.32 -4.18 -7.94
C GLY A 57 0.03 -5.66 -7.97
N THR A 58 0.91 -6.07 -8.89
CA THR A 58 1.39 -7.44 -8.98
C THR A 58 2.14 -7.85 -7.71
N ASP A 59 3.04 -6.99 -7.22
CA ASP A 59 3.79 -7.25 -5.99
C ASP A 59 2.85 -7.40 -4.78
N ALA A 60 1.86 -6.53 -4.67
CA ALA A 60 0.89 -6.60 -3.58
C ALA A 60 0.12 -7.92 -3.59
N ALA A 61 -0.29 -8.38 -4.77
CA ALA A 61 -0.98 -9.65 -4.90
C ALA A 61 -0.10 -10.82 -4.45
N ARG A 62 1.18 -10.83 -4.85
CA ARG A 62 2.13 -11.85 -4.43
C ARG A 62 2.32 -11.86 -2.92
N VAL A 63 2.51 -10.68 -2.34
CA VAL A 63 2.70 -10.55 -0.89
C VAL A 63 1.47 -11.05 -0.14
N ALA A 64 0.27 -10.71 -0.60
CA ALA A 64 -0.96 -11.16 0.04
C ALA A 64 -1.07 -12.67 0.04
N VAL A 65 -0.79 -13.33 -1.09
CA VAL A 65 -0.83 -14.79 -1.20
C VAL A 65 0.24 -15.42 -0.33
N GLU A 66 1.47 -14.92 -0.40
CA GLU A 66 2.59 -15.42 0.39
C GLU A 66 2.31 -15.35 1.88
N MET A 67 1.81 -14.20 2.36
CA MET A 67 1.53 -14.04 3.78
C MET A 67 0.35 -14.89 4.25
N ALA A 68 -0.68 -15.04 3.42
CA ALA A 68 -1.80 -15.92 3.76
C ALA A 68 -1.33 -17.38 3.90
N ASN A 69 -0.51 -17.85 2.99
CA ASN A 69 0.05 -19.19 3.05
C ASN A 69 0.96 -19.37 4.26
N LEU A 70 1.79 -18.39 4.56
CA LEU A 70 2.69 -18.43 5.72
C LEU A 70 1.90 -18.53 7.02
N LEU A 71 0.83 -17.75 7.17
CA LEU A 71 -0.02 -17.81 8.35
C LEU A 71 -0.66 -19.19 8.51
N ASP A 72 -1.10 -19.81 7.42
CA ASP A 72 -1.65 -21.16 7.46
C ASP A 72 -0.61 -22.17 7.92
N GLU A 73 0.64 -22.04 7.45
CA GLU A 73 1.73 -22.93 7.86
C GLU A 73 2.08 -22.78 9.33
N LEU A 74 1.93 -21.58 9.89
CA LEU A 74 2.29 -21.30 11.28
C LEU A 74 1.17 -21.59 12.29
N SER A 75 -0.03 -21.79 11.80
CA SER A 75 -1.20 -22.02 12.66
C SER A 75 -1.45 -23.50 13.04
#